data_74d6c8b2c6186f9e77fd2c6171e9fd2f
#
_entry.id   74d6c8b2c6186f9e77fd2c6171e9fd2f
#
_cell.length_a   1.000
_cell.length_b   1.000
_cell.length_c   1.000
_cell.angle_alpha   90.00
_cell.angle_beta   90.00
_cell.angle_gamma   90.00
#
_symmetry.space_group_name_H-M   'P 1'
#
loop_
_entity.id
_entity.type
_entity.pdbx_description
1 polymer ?
#
loop_
_entity_poly.entity_id
_entity_poly.type
_entity_poly.pdbx_seq_one_letter_code
_entity_poly.pdbx_strand_id
1 'polypeptide(L)'
;MLKLYHKITIAVTKAAERRIIMATDKISAKQREFLDWEFGAFFHFGIRTFYEGHKDWDMKPMDQKAFNPTELDCEQWIKTVKEAGAKYAILVTKHHDGFGLWPSTYTEYCVKNTPWKDGKGDVVREYVDACRKYGLKVGLYYSPAQFETRSTDADEYLNYFVNQLSELLTNYGKIDYIWFDGCGSDGIDYDKKKIIETIRTLQKDILIFNMWDPDTRWVGNERGFVPLPHYNRVDKLWGSILSVDKDRLEKKLFLPAECDFKLREANWFYSDNDEHTRKSLDELLGLYYMSVGRGANFLINIGPDRRGLLPKADCERILEFGKEIKRRFANPIKPVKIEKKDNTVYIEFEKEVLLNTVVIKEDLDTENVVDDFKITADKYYNIDVYYGKTIGHKAICEFPHIMTKEIIITLNQDAKQITNVLLYNTSK
;
A
#
# COMPACT_ATOMS: atom_id res chain seq x y z
N MET A 1 39.06 20.07 21.49
CA MET A 1 38.21 18.95 21.15
C MET A 1 36.73 19.16 21.50
N LEU A 2 36.38 19.53 22.74
CA LEU A 2 34.94 19.76 23.11
C LEU A 2 34.20 20.83 22.29
N LYS A 3 34.87 21.94 21.92
CA LYS A 3 34.23 23.00 21.07
C LYS A 3 33.98 22.59 19.63
N LEU A 4 34.73 21.60 19.12
CA LEU A 4 34.50 21.06 17.76
C LEU A 4 33.33 20.07 17.76
N TYR A 5 33.23 19.22 18.79
CA TYR A 5 32.10 18.32 18.98
C TYR A 5 30.77 19.09 19.12
N HIS A 6 30.77 20.16 19.91
CA HIS A 6 29.58 20.99 20.11
C HIS A 6 29.11 21.69 18.81
N LYS A 7 30.03 22.14 17.95
CA LYS A 7 29.71 22.73 16.65
C LYS A 7 29.22 21.71 15.64
N ILE A 8 29.74 20.47 15.66
CA ILE A 8 29.28 19.39 14.79
C ILE A 8 27.89 18.92 15.23
N THR A 9 27.64 18.78 16.53
CA THR A 9 26.31 18.40 17.07
C THR A 9 25.24 19.45 16.71
N ILE A 10 25.57 20.77 16.85
CA ILE A 10 24.66 21.86 16.50
C ILE A 10 24.43 21.94 14.99
N ALA A 11 25.43 21.62 14.16
CA ALA A 11 25.26 21.60 12.69
C ALA A 11 24.43 20.41 12.23
N VAL A 12 24.56 19.25 12.86
CA VAL A 12 23.77 18.04 12.58
C VAL A 12 22.32 18.23 13.04
N THR A 13 22.08 18.81 14.23
CA THR A 13 20.72 19.13 14.70
C THR A 13 20.04 20.18 13.82
N LYS A 14 20.75 21.27 13.43
CA LYS A 14 20.18 22.27 12.51
C LYS A 14 19.94 21.74 11.09
N ALA A 15 20.75 20.80 10.62
CA ALA A 15 20.51 20.12 9.33
C ALA A 15 19.34 19.13 9.42
N ALA A 16 19.17 18.45 10.56
CA ALA A 16 18.02 17.59 10.83
C ALA A 16 16.74 18.44 11.00
N GLU A 17 16.79 19.53 11.77
CA GLU A 17 15.67 20.46 11.92
C GLU A 17 15.26 21.13 10.59
N ARG A 18 16.22 21.50 9.73
CA ARG A 18 15.93 22.00 8.38
C ARG A 18 15.33 20.93 7.45
N ARG A 19 15.63 19.64 7.66
CA ARG A 19 15.02 18.55 6.89
C ARG A 19 13.62 18.17 7.37
N ILE A 20 13.31 18.27 8.65
CA ILE A 20 11.95 18.09 9.20
C ILE A 20 11.00 19.19 8.69
N ILE A 21 11.52 20.36 8.29
CA ILE A 21 10.73 21.51 7.80
C ILE A 21 10.58 21.51 6.26
N MET A 22 11.29 20.66 5.53
CA MET A 22 11.23 20.61 4.06
C MET A 22 10.70 19.26 3.53
N ALA A 23 9.50 18.85 3.95
CA ALA A 23 8.68 18.03 3.08
C ALA A 23 8.36 18.90 1.85
N THR A 24 9.06 18.66 0.76
CA THR A 24 8.89 19.43 -0.48
C THR A 24 7.49 19.16 -1.01
N ASP A 25 6.80 20.19 -1.49
CA ASP A 25 5.50 20.06 -2.18
C ASP A 25 5.61 19.21 -3.45
N LYS A 26 6.83 18.82 -3.81
CA LYS A 26 7.16 18.00 -4.97
C LYS A 26 7.15 16.53 -4.63
N ILE A 27 6.65 15.73 -5.55
CA ILE A 27 6.71 14.27 -5.46
C ILE A 27 8.17 13.80 -5.41
N SER A 28 8.51 12.96 -4.45
CA SER A 28 9.83 12.34 -4.35
C SER A 28 9.97 11.18 -5.34
N ALA A 29 11.21 10.81 -5.68
CA ALA A 29 11.49 9.65 -6.53
C ALA A 29 10.91 8.35 -5.93
N LYS A 30 10.91 8.22 -4.60
CA LYS A 30 10.34 7.06 -3.90
C LYS A 30 8.82 7.01 -3.93
N GLN A 31 8.15 8.15 -3.85
CA GLN A 31 6.70 8.20 -4.02
C GLN A 31 6.27 7.87 -5.45
N ARG A 32 7.08 8.25 -6.46
CA ARG A 32 6.86 7.82 -7.85
C ARG A 32 7.02 6.31 -7.98
N GLU A 33 8.12 5.77 -7.45
CA GLU A 33 8.38 4.33 -7.43
C GLU A 33 7.24 3.57 -6.75
N PHE A 34 6.71 4.07 -5.62
CA PHE A 34 5.57 3.49 -4.92
C PHE A 34 4.31 3.44 -5.79
N LEU A 35 4.00 4.52 -6.50
CA LEU A 35 2.86 4.55 -7.43
C LEU A 35 3.02 3.52 -8.57
N ASP A 36 4.25 3.29 -9.05
CA ASP A 36 4.54 2.28 -10.08
C ASP A 36 4.51 0.83 -9.54
N TRP A 37 4.48 0.62 -8.23
CA TRP A 37 4.25 -0.71 -7.67
C TRP A 37 2.82 -1.17 -7.92
N GLU A 38 1.83 -0.31 -7.87
CA GLU A 38 0.41 -0.51 -8.14
C GLU A 38 -0.26 -1.63 -7.32
N PHE A 39 0.31 -2.83 -7.31
CA PHE A 39 -0.26 -4.03 -6.70
C PHE A 39 0.68 -4.60 -5.63
N GLY A 40 0.16 -4.71 -4.40
CA GLY A 40 0.80 -5.31 -3.24
C GLY A 40 -0.04 -6.38 -2.57
N ALA A 41 0.61 -7.23 -1.79
CA ALA A 41 -0.02 -8.25 -0.95
C ALA A 41 0.24 -7.96 0.53
N PHE A 42 -0.77 -8.18 1.35
CA PHE A 42 -0.71 -8.06 2.80
C PHE A 42 -0.89 -9.44 3.44
N PHE A 43 -0.07 -9.78 4.41
CA PHE A 43 -0.14 -11.06 5.09
C PHE A 43 -0.41 -10.84 6.57
N HIS A 44 -1.65 -11.09 6.98
CA HIS A 44 -2.03 -11.17 8.39
C HIS A 44 -1.83 -12.61 8.85
N PHE A 45 -0.68 -12.86 9.46
CA PHE A 45 -0.32 -14.12 10.08
C PHE A 45 0.24 -13.83 11.47
N GLY A 46 -0.14 -14.63 12.48
CA GLY A 46 0.28 -14.39 13.85
C GLY A 46 -0.48 -15.26 14.84
N ILE A 47 -0.46 -14.89 16.12
CA ILE A 47 -1.12 -15.68 17.17
C ILE A 47 -2.64 -15.81 16.90
N ARG A 48 -3.29 -14.79 16.34
CA ARG A 48 -4.72 -14.79 16.03
C ARG A 48 -5.11 -15.83 14.99
N THR A 49 -4.22 -16.23 14.10
CA THR A 49 -4.42 -17.32 13.15
C THR A 49 -4.78 -18.63 13.85
N PHE A 50 -4.34 -18.83 15.09
CA PHE A 50 -4.52 -20.06 15.87
C PHE A 50 -5.74 -20.04 16.81
N TYR A 51 -6.48 -18.91 16.84
CA TYR A 51 -7.65 -18.73 17.67
C TYR A 51 -8.89 -18.39 16.84
N GLU A 52 -9.72 -19.41 16.56
CA GLU A 52 -10.95 -19.22 15.80
C GLU A 52 -11.95 -18.33 16.54
N GLY A 53 -12.66 -17.48 15.79
CA GLY A 53 -13.68 -16.58 16.33
C GLY A 53 -13.15 -15.34 17.03
N HIS A 54 -11.82 -15.18 17.14
CA HIS A 54 -11.22 -13.93 17.62
C HIS A 54 -11.26 -12.86 16.53
N LYS A 55 -11.61 -11.65 16.93
CA LYS A 55 -11.50 -10.44 16.09
C LYS A 55 -10.18 -9.73 16.37
N ASP A 56 -9.72 -8.91 15.44
CA ASP A 56 -8.44 -8.21 15.52
C ASP A 56 -8.25 -7.37 16.80
N TRP A 57 -9.35 -6.95 17.40
CA TRP A 57 -9.39 -5.95 18.49
C TRP A 57 -10.32 -6.35 19.64
N ASP A 58 -10.58 -7.65 19.84
CA ASP A 58 -11.45 -8.12 20.91
C ASP A 58 -10.77 -8.15 22.29
N MET A 59 -9.49 -7.81 22.36
CA MET A 59 -8.69 -7.67 23.58
C MET A 59 -8.65 -8.94 24.45
N LYS A 60 -8.95 -10.10 23.87
CA LYS A 60 -8.89 -11.38 24.60
C LYS A 60 -7.44 -11.88 24.66
N PRO A 61 -6.97 -12.31 25.83
CA PRO A 61 -5.64 -12.89 25.96
C PRO A 61 -5.53 -14.19 25.18
N MET A 62 -4.38 -14.40 24.54
CA MET A 62 -4.07 -15.59 23.76
C MET A 62 -2.78 -16.20 24.24
N ASP A 63 -2.81 -17.50 24.58
CA ASP A 63 -1.59 -18.24 24.96
C ASP A 63 -0.70 -18.40 23.73
N GLN A 64 0.51 -17.84 23.78
CA GLN A 64 1.49 -17.94 22.69
C GLN A 64 1.91 -19.38 22.36
N LYS A 65 1.69 -20.35 23.26
CA LYS A 65 1.95 -21.76 23.00
C LYS A 65 1.06 -22.35 21.89
N ALA A 66 -0.04 -21.70 21.55
CA ALA A 66 -0.85 -22.09 20.39
C ALA A 66 -0.16 -21.82 19.05
N PHE A 67 0.81 -20.88 18.99
CA PHE A 67 1.54 -20.57 17.76
C PHE A 67 2.51 -21.72 17.42
N ASN A 68 2.09 -22.58 16.50
CA ASN A 68 2.90 -23.72 16.06
C ASN A 68 2.58 -24.11 14.60
N PRO A 69 2.93 -23.27 13.62
CA PRO A 69 2.73 -23.61 12.22
C PRO A 69 3.58 -24.83 11.83
N THR A 70 2.94 -25.85 11.24
CA THR A 70 3.60 -27.14 10.94
C THR A 70 4.36 -27.15 9.61
N GLU A 71 4.01 -26.24 8.69
CA GLU A 71 4.49 -26.23 7.30
C GLU A 71 4.79 -24.81 6.82
N LEU A 72 5.22 -23.90 7.73
CA LEU A 72 5.46 -22.50 7.35
C LEU A 72 6.34 -22.40 6.10
N ASP A 73 5.83 -21.74 5.06
CA ASP A 73 6.52 -21.52 3.80
C ASP A 73 6.25 -20.12 3.25
N CYS A 74 7.05 -19.15 3.69
CA CYS A 74 6.99 -17.77 3.18
C CYS A 74 7.36 -17.67 1.69
N GLU A 75 8.11 -18.64 1.15
CA GLU A 75 8.40 -18.64 -0.30
C GLU A 75 7.13 -18.95 -1.10
N GLN A 76 6.27 -19.86 -0.63
CA GLN A 76 4.97 -20.14 -1.26
C GLN A 76 4.11 -18.86 -1.29
N TRP A 77 4.07 -18.08 -0.20
CA TRP A 77 3.32 -16.82 -0.16
C TRP A 77 3.81 -15.85 -1.23
N ILE A 78 5.11 -15.56 -1.18
CA ILE A 78 5.75 -14.54 -2.03
C ILE A 78 5.75 -14.96 -3.50
N LYS A 79 6.03 -16.23 -3.80
CA LYS A 79 5.98 -16.76 -5.16
C LYS A 79 4.58 -16.61 -5.76
N THR A 80 3.53 -16.98 -5.01
CA THR A 80 2.15 -16.88 -5.47
C THR A 80 1.77 -15.45 -5.84
N VAL A 81 2.02 -14.48 -4.96
CA VAL A 81 1.65 -13.09 -5.24
C VAL A 81 2.54 -12.45 -6.30
N LYS A 82 3.82 -12.86 -6.40
CA LYS A 82 4.72 -12.44 -7.47
C LYS A 82 4.23 -12.89 -8.84
N GLU A 83 3.82 -14.15 -8.96
CA GLU A 83 3.26 -14.72 -10.19
C GLU A 83 1.94 -14.02 -10.58
N ALA A 84 1.15 -13.62 -9.60
CA ALA A 84 -0.03 -12.78 -9.81
C ALA A 84 0.28 -11.33 -10.23
N GLY A 85 1.52 -10.88 -10.13
CA GLY A 85 1.97 -9.56 -10.59
C GLY A 85 2.25 -8.54 -9.48
N ALA A 86 2.18 -8.92 -8.21
CA ALA A 86 2.53 -8.05 -7.10
C ALA A 86 3.98 -7.56 -7.20
N LYS A 87 4.22 -6.32 -6.78
CA LYS A 87 5.53 -5.67 -6.75
C LYS A 87 6.08 -5.50 -5.34
N TYR A 88 5.23 -5.50 -4.35
CA TYR A 88 5.59 -5.40 -2.94
C TYR A 88 4.71 -6.32 -2.11
N ALA A 89 5.19 -6.62 -0.92
CA ALA A 89 4.43 -7.36 0.07
C ALA A 89 4.64 -6.73 1.45
N ILE A 90 3.67 -6.90 2.35
CA ILE A 90 3.72 -6.42 3.72
C ILE A 90 3.38 -7.58 4.64
N LEU A 91 4.26 -7.85 5.62
CA LEU A 91 4.01 -8.80 6.70
C LEU A 91 3.58 -8.05 7.96
N VAL A 92 2.52 -8.49 8.60
CA VAL A 92 2.17 -8.08 9.97
C VAL A 92 3.18 -8.68 10.93
N THR A 93 4.16 -7.90 11.37
CA THR A 93 5.22 -8.38 12.28
C THR A 93 4.78 -8.39 13.73
N LYS A 94 3.95 -7.41 14.13
CA LYS A 94 3.27 -7.32 15.42
C LYS A 94 1.93 -6.60 15.24
N HIS A 95 0.84 -7.28 15.54
CA HIS A 95 -0.51 -6.71 15.55
C HIS A 95 -0.83 -6.07 16.92
N HIS A 96 -2.06 -5.61 17.12
CA HIS A 96 -2.53 -4.97 18.38
C HIS A 96 -2.46 -5.90 19.59
N ASP A 97 -2.43 -7.22 19.39
CA ASP A 97 -2.23 -8.20 20.46
C ASP A 97 -0.82 -8.18 21.07
N GLY A 98 0.14 -7.59 20.39
CA GLY A 98 1.52 -7.48 20.87
C GLY A 98 2.40 -8.68 20.56
N PHE A 99 1.89 -9.74 19.92
CA PHE A 99 2.68 -10.92 19.58
C PHE A 99 3.69 -10.65 18.47
N GLY A 100 4.97 -10.81 18.78
CA GLY A 100 6.07 -10.60 17.83
C GLY A 100 6.38 -11.83 16.98
N LEU A 101 6.40 -11.68 15.65
CA LEU A 101 6.77 -12.75 14.70
C LEU A 101 8.29 -12.94 14.54
N TRP A 102 9.10 -12.28 15.32
CA TRP A 102 10.56 -12.41 15.38
C TRP A 102 11.01 -12.63 16.84
N PRO A 103 12.20 -13.19 17.07
CA PRO A 103 12.71 -13.45 18.42
C PRO A 103 13.19 -12.15 19.08
N SER A 104 12.24 -11.23 19.37
CA SER A 104 12.52 -9.93 20.00
C SER A 104 13.17 -10.12 21.36
N THR A 105 14.18 -9.26 21.68
CA THR A 105 14.82 -9.21 22.99
C THR A 105 14.04 -8.35 23.98
N TYR A 106 13.04 -7.64 23.52
CA TYR A 106 12.26 -6.67 24.30
C TYR A 106 10.88 -7.17 24.74
N THR A 107 10.51 -8.40 24.37
CA THR A 107 9.26 -9.02 24.82
C THR A 107 9.42 -10.52 24.98
N GLU A 108 8.71 -11.08 25.95
CA GLU A 108 8.55 -12.52 26.09
C GLU A 108 7.34 -13.04 25.24
N TYR A 109 6.47 -12.16 24.77
CA TYR A 109 5.31 -12.49 23.95
C TYR A 109 5.67 -12.46 22.46
N CYS A 110 6.39 -13.51 22.03
CA CYS A 110 6.87 -13.63 20.65
C CYS A 110 7.25 -15.07 20.32
N VAL A 111 7.62 -15.33 19.09
CA VAL A 111 7.95 -16.66 18.55
C VAL A 111 9.01 -17.44 19.34
N LYS A 112 9.94 -16.75 20.05
CA LYS A 112 10.99 -17.42 20.85
C LYS A 112 10.45 -18.26 22.02
N ASN A 113 9.24 -17.96 22.49
CA ASN A 113 8.60 -18.65 23.61
C ASN A 113 7.42 -19.53 23.17
N THR A 114 7.43 -19.94 21.92
CA THR A 114 6.44 -20.86 21.33
C THR A 114 7.05 -22.25 21.11
N PRO A 115 6.24 -23.30 20.94
CA PRO A 115 6.74 -24.62 20.56
C PRO A 115 7.29 -24.65 19.11
N TRP A 116 6.95 -23.68 18.27
CA TRP A 116 7.39 -23.66 16.88
C TRP A 116 8.91 -23.59 16.76
N LYS A 117 9.50 -24.55 16.04
CA LYS A 117 10.95 -24.73 15.86
C LYS A 117 11.74 -24.67 17.19
N ASP A 118 11.16 -25.16 18.28
CA ASP A 118 11.73 -25.11 19.64
C ASP A 118 12.13 -23.67 20.06
N GLY A 119 11.32 -22.67 19.70
CA GLY A 119 11.58 -21.26 19.98
C GLY A 119 12.68 -20.61 19.14
N LYS A 120 13.21 -21.30 18.13
CA LYS A 120 14.31 -20.79 17.25
C LYS A 120 13.80 -20.23 15.93
N GLY A 121 12.48 -20.16 15.74
CA GLY A 121 11.87 -19.67 14.52
C GLY A 121 11.93 -18.13 14.41
N ASP A 122 11.95 -17.63 13.17
CA ASP A 122 11.89 -16.19 12.85
C ASP A 122 11.11 -16.03 11.53
N VAL A 123 9.80 -15.74 11.65
CA VAL A 123 8.92 -15.57 10.48
C VAL A 123 9.32 -14.37 9.66
N VAL A 124 9.77 -13.30 10.32
CA VAL A 124 10.19 -12.06 9.63
C VAL A 124 11.40 -12.34 8.74
N ARG A 125 12.36 -13.13 9.21
CA ARG A 125 13.53 -13.55 8.43
C ARG A 125 13.10 -14.34 7.20
N GLU A 126 12.29 -15.39 7.39
CA GLU A 126 11.82 -16.24 6.30
C GLU A 126 11.05 -15.45 5.24
N TYR A 127 10.21 -14.52 5.67
CA TYR A 127 9.46 -13.63 4.79
C TYR A 127 10.36 -12.66 4.01
N VAL A 128 11.27 -11.98 4.70
CA VAL A 128 12.18 -10.99 4.07
C VAL A 128 13.09 -11.67 3.05
N ASP A 129 13.62 -12.85 3.38
CA ASP A 129 14.48 -13.61 2.48
C ASP A 129 13.70 -14.09 1.25
N ALA A 130 12.44 -14.52 1.41
CA ALA A 130 11.55 -14.86 0.30
C ALA A 130 11.28 -13.64 -0.60
N CYS A 131 10.95 -12.47 -0.03
CA CYS A 131 10.75 -11.24 -0.81
C CYS A 131 11.97 -10.91 -1.67
N ARG A 132 13.17 -10.98 -1.11
CA ARG A 132 14.42 -10.72 -1.85
C ARG A 132 14.68 -11.74 -2.94
N LYS A 133 14.47 -13.02 -2.65
CA LYS A 133 14.64 -14.12 -3.62
C LYS A 133 13.77 -13.90 -4.86
N TYR A 134 12.53 -13.45 -4.68
CA TYR A 134 11.58 -13.24 -5.78
C TYR A 134 11.53 -11.79 -6.28
N GLY A 135 12.34 -10.89 -5.72
CA GLY A 135 12.45 -9.50 -6.15
C GLY A 135 11.20 -8.67 -5.88
N LEU A 136 10.55 -8.88 -4.73
CA LEU A 136 9.51 -7.98 -4.22
C LEU A 136 10.12 -6.94 -3.29
N LYS A 137 9.50 -5.76 -3.24
CA LYS A 137 9.77 -4.76 -2.22
C LYS A 137 9.28 -5.27 -0.87
N VAL A 138 10.09 -5.04 0.16
CA VAL A 138 9.84 -5.54 1.52
C VAL A 138 9.10 -4.51 2.35
N GLY A 139 7.88 -4.81 2.73
CA GLY A 139 7.09 -4.05 3.69
C GLY A 139 6.95 -4.79 5.02
N LEU A 140 6.98 -4.04 6.12
CA LEU A 140 6.70 -4.55 7.45
C LEU A 140 5.59 -3.70 8.09
N TYR A 141 4.56 -4.36 8.61
CA TYR A 141 3.54 -3.71 9.43
C TYR A 141 3.93 -3.86 10.91
N TYR A 142 3.75 -2.80 11.65
CA TYR A 142 3.90 -2.77 13.09
C TYR A 142 2.79 -1.93 13.72
N SER A 143 1.98 -2.51 14.61
CA SER A 143 0.99 -1.74 15.38
C SER A 143 1.66 -0.94 16.48
N PRO A 144 1.51 0.40 16.50
CA PRO A 144 1.93 1.22 17.64
C PRO A 144 1.13 0.94 18.90
N ALA A 145 -0.16 0.58 18.77
CA ALA A 145 -0.98 0.16 19.90
C ALA A 145 -0.67 -1.27 20.32
N GLN A 146 -0.87 -1.57 21.60
CA GLN A 146 -0.76 -2.90 22.16
C GLN A 146 -1.75 -3.02 23.32
N PHE A 147 -2.73 -3.91 23.18
CA PHE A 147 -3.86 -3.95 24.12
C PHE A 147 -3.57 -4.79 25.36
N GLU A 148 -2.88 -5.92 25.24
CA GLU A 148 -2.81 -6.93 26.31
C GLU A 148 -1.65 -6.73 27.27
N THR A 149 -0.53 -6.19 26.83
CA THR A 149 0.73 -6.16 27.60
C THR A 149 1.36 -4.77 27.66
N ARG A 150 0.60 -3.75 27.33
CA ARG A 150 1.10 -2.38 27.32
C ARG A 150 1.41 -1.89 28.72
N SER A 151 2.64 -1.39 28.93
CA SER A 151 2.97 -0.61 30.10
C SER A 151 2.08 0.64 30.19
N THR A 152 1.64 0.98 31.39
CA THR A 152 0.94 2.25 31.69
C THR A 152 1.90 3.42 31.75
N ASP A 153 3.21 3.18 31.84
CA ASP A 153 4.26 4.18 31.76
C ASP A 153 4.57 4.51 30.29
N ALA A 154 4.35 5.77 29.90
CA ALA A 154 4.50 6.21 28.51
C ALA A 154 5.96 6.14 28.02
N ASP A 155 6.94 6.44 28.89
CA ASP A 155 8.37 6.40 28.53
C ASP A 155 8.86 4.96 28.41
N GLU A 156 8.41 4.07 29.28
CA GLU A 156 8.71 2.64 29.19
C GLU A 156 8.15 2.06 27.90
N TYR A 157 6.89 2.37 27.57
CA TYR A 157 6.28 1.89 26.34
C TYR A 157 6.96 2.48 25.09
N LEU A 158 7.31 3.75 25.09
CA LEU A 158 8.04 4.38 23.98
C LEU A 158 9.42 3.72 23.77
N ASN A 159 10.15 3.43 24.86
CA ASN A 159 11.43 2.72 24.77
C ASN A 159 11.26 1.32 24.21
N TYR A 160 10.25 0.57 24.67
CA TYR A 160 9.88 -0.74 24.13
C TYR A 160 9.60 -0.65 22.63
N PHE A 161 8.73 0.27 22.20
CA PHE A 161 8.35 0.46 20.81
C PHE A 161 9.56 0.79 19.92
N VAL A 162 10.36 1.78 20.31
CA VAL A 162 11.55 2.21 19.54
C VAL A 162 12.59 1.10 19.45
N ASN A 163 12.78 0.32 20.51
CA ASN A 163 13.73 -0.79 20.53
C ASN A 163 13.28 -1.94 19.61
N GLN A 164 12.00 -2.33 19.66
CA GLN A 164 11.46 -3.33 18.73
C GLN A 164 11.51 -2.88 17.27
N LEU A 165 11.20 -1.61 17.03
CA LEU A 165 11.31 -1.01 15.69
C LEU A 165 12.77 -1.03 15.21
N SER A 166 13.72 -0.76 16.11
CA SER A 166 15.16 -0.83 15.81
C SER A 166 15.60 -2.25 15.45
N GLU A 167 15.10 -3.29 16.14
CA GLU A 167 15.35 -4.68 15.74
C GLU A 167 14.89 -4.94 14.32
N LEU A 168 13.66 -4.55 13.98
CA LEU A 168 13.08 -4.76 12.65
C LEU A 168 13.84 -4.01 11.55
N LEU A 169 14.33 -2.79 11.84
CA LEU A 169 15.00 -1.95 10.85
C LEU A 169 16.52 -2.19 10.75
N THR A 170 17.11 -3.00 11.64
CA THR A 170 18.56 -3.33 11.60
C THR A 170 18.85 -4.78 11.26
N ASN A 171 18.08 -5.73 11.81
CA ASN A 171 18.42 -7.14 11.73
C ASN A 171 18.07 -7.78 10.38
N TYR A 172 17.20 -7.17 9.59
CA TYR A 172 16.64 -7.74 8.36
C TYR A 172 17.13 -7.05 7.08
N GLY A 173 18.17 -6.20 7.17
CA GLY A 173 18.73 -5.46 6.04
C GLY A 173 17.77 -4.38 5.53
N LYS A 174 17.78 -4.10 4.22
CA LYS A 174 16.95 -3.04 3.65
C LYS A 174 15.45 -3.39 3.73
N ILE A 175 14.68 -2.47 4.32
CA ILE A 175 13.21 -2.47 4.33
C ILE A 175 12.74 -1.32 3.45
N ASP A 176 11.83 -1.58 2.51
CA ASP A 176 11.38 -0.57 1.57
C ASP A 176 10.18 0.23 2.12
N TYR A 177 9.37 -0.37 3.01
CA TYR A 177 8.13 0.20 3.50
C TYR A 177 7.83 -0.20 4.95
N ILE A 178 7.56 0.77 5.82
CA ILE A 178 7.04 0.53 7.17
C ILE A 178 5.59 1.02 7.26
N TRP A 179 4.71 0.12 7.68
CA TRP A 179 3.28 0.33 7.74
C TRP A 179 2.82 0.40 9.20
N PHE A 180 2.29 1.54 9.63
CA PHE A 180 1.78 1.74 10.98
C PHE A 180 0.26 1.83 10.97
N ASP A 181 -0.36 1.13 11.92
CA ASP A 181 -1.80 1.13 12.11
C ASP A 181 -2.21 2.13 13.20
N GLY A 182 -3.19 2.97 12.91
CA GLY A 182 -3.73 3.94 13.85
C GLY A 182 -4.70 3.37 14.87
N CYS A 183 -5.21 2.16 14.65
CA CYS A 183 -6.21 1.55 15.52
C CYS A 183 -5.68 1.39 16.96
N GLY A 184 -6.48 1.80 17.93
CA GLY A 184 -6.15 1.72 19.35
C GLY A 184 -5.12 2.74 19.85
N SER A 185 -4.75 3.70 19.03
CA SER A 185 -3.76 4.73 19.37
C SER A 185 -4.37 6.09 19.69
N ASP A 186 -5.69 6.20 19.68
CA ASP A 186 -6.40 7.44 20.00
C ASP A 186 -6.04 7.94 21.40
N GLY A 187 -5.69 9.23 21.50
CA GLY A 187 -5.34 9.87 22.78
C GLY A 187 -3.95 9.50 23.33
N ILE A 188 -3.14 8.78 22.59
CA ILE A 188 -1.77 8.45 22.99
C ILE A 188 -0.80 9.49 22.40
N ASP A 189 -0.05 10.14 23.26
CA ASP A 189 1.01 11.05 22.85
C ASP A 189 2.31 10.28 22.63
N TYR A 190 2.57 9.94 21.37
CA TYR A 190 3.84 9.32 20.98
C TYR A 190 4.91 10.40 20.77
N ASP A 191 6.13 10.21 21.31
CA ASP A 191 7.27 11.03 20.92
C ASP A 191 7.62 10.81 19.45
N LYS A 192 6.86 11.47 18.57
CA LYS A 192 7.03 11.38 17.12
C LYS A 192 8.44 11.74 16.67
N LYS A 193 9.11 12.67 17.37
CA LYS A 193 10.48 13.07 17.03
C LYS A 193 11.44 11.90 17.18
N LYS A 194 11.41 11.22 18.33
CA LYS A 194 12.25 10.06 18.62
C LYS A 194 11.98 8.92 17.65
N ILE A 195 10.72 8.68 17.33
CA ILE A 195 10.30 7.62 16.38
C ILE A 195 10.83 7.92 14.97
N ILE A 196 10.60 9.14 14.44
CA ILE A 196 11.05 9.56 13.10
C ILE A 196 12.57 9.53 13.01
N GLU A 197 13.28 10.09 14.01
CA GLU A 197 14.75 10.10 14.06
C GLU A 197 15.30 8.67 14.04
N THR A 198 14.69 7.75 14.78
CA THR A 198 15.07 6.33 14.78
C THR A 198 14.91 5.72 13.40
N ILE A 199 13.73 5.85 12.78
CA ILE A 199 13.44 5.28 11.47
C ILE A 199 14.41 5.84 10.41
N ARG A 200 14.51 7.17 10.33
CA ARG A 200 15.31 7.84 9.29
C ARG A 200 16.82 7.66 9.48
N THR A 201 17.27 7.41 10.71
CA THR A 201 18.67 7.08 10.98
C THR A 201 19.00 5.66 10.53
N LEU A 202 18.14 4.70 10.82
CA LEU A 202 18.37 3.29 10.51
C LEU A 202 18.08 2.97 9.04
N GLN A 203 17.04 3.57 8.47
CA GLN A 203 16.57 3.33 7.08
C GLN A 203 16.18 4.66 6.44
N LYS A 204 17.17 5.43 5.98
CA LYS A 204 16.98 6.80 5.45
C LYS A 204 15.91 6.89 4.35
N ASP A 205 15.84 5.87 3.53
CA ASP A 205 15.01 5.85 2.32
C ASP A 205 13.75 4.98 2.44
N ILE A 206 13.40 4.50 3.62
CA ILE A 206 12.17 3.74 3.84
C ILE A 206 10.95 4.63 3.64
N LEU A 207 9.91 4.10 3.01
CA LEU A 207 8.60 4.75 2.98
C LEU A 207 7.88 4.54 4.31
N ILE A 208 7.24 5.58 4.83
CA ILE A 208 6.42 5.52 6.05
C ILE A 208 4.95 5.69 5.65
N PHE A 209 4.12 4.70 6.04
CA PHE A 209 2.69 4.78 5.82
C PHE A 209 2.00 5.58 6.92
N ASN A 210 1.24 6.57 6.49
CA ASN A 210 0.15 7.28 7.18
C ASN A 210 0.47 7.94 8.53
N MET A 211 1.65 7.75 9.13
CA MET A 211 1.96 8.19 10.50
C MET A 211 3.15 9.13 10.56
N TRP A 212 3.12 10.09 11.47
CA TRP A 212 4.18 11.00 11.91
C TRP A 212 4.92 11.79 10.83
N ASP A 213 5.68 11.15 9.95
CA ASP A 213 6.39 11.72 8.78
C ASP A 213 6.03 10.89 7.54
N PRO A 214 4.75 10.94 7.10
CA PRO A 214 4.24 10.03 6.10
C PRO A 214 4.78 10.33 4.70
N ASP A 215 5.17 9.27 4.00
CA ASP A 215 5.48 9.28 2.56
C ASP A 215 4.27 8.86 1.71
N THR A 216 3.36 8.08 2.29
CA THR A 216 2.15 7.56 1.69
C THR A 216 0.99 7.69 2.66
N ARG A 217 -0.24 7.47 2.19
CA ARG A 217 -1.42 7.59 3.05
C ARG A 217 -2.43 6.47 2.83
N TRP A 218 -3.23 6.23 3.85
CA TRP A 218 -4.43 5.42 3.74
C TRP A 218 -5.52 6.15 2.94
N VAL A 219 -6.28 5.40 2.13
CA VAL A 219 -7.40 5.96 1.37
C VAL A 219 -8.59 6.34 2.27
N GLY A 220 -8.64 5.80 3.50
CA GLY A 220 -9.66 6.09 4.51
C GLY A 220 -10.79 5.04 4.59
N ASN A 221 -10.62 3.88 3.96
CA ASN A 221 -11.53 2.74 4.08
C ASN A 221 -10.81 1.42 3.78
N GLU A 222 -11.30 0.32 4.38
CA GLU A 222 -10.81 -1.06 4.19
C GLU A 222 -11.56 -1.82 3.08
N ARG A 223 -12.16 -1.10 2.15
CA ARG A 223 -13.01 -1.67 1.11
C ARG A 223 -12.34 -1.77 -0.27
N GLY A 224 -11.08 -1.33 -0.37
CA GLY A 224 -10.27 -1.45 -1.57
C GLY A 224 -10.64 -0.50 -2.70
N PHE A 225 -11.32 0.62 -2.43
CA PHE A 225 -11.65 1.57 -3.48
C PHE A 225 -11.39 3.04 -3.09
N VAL A 226 -11.13 3.83 -4.11
CA VAL A 226 -10.91 5.28 -4.01
C VAL A 226 -12.20 6.04 -4.32
N PRO A 227 -12.73 6.86 -3.41
CA PRO A 227 -13.77 7.83 -3.74
C PRO A 227 -13.28 8.87 -4.76
N LEU A 228 -14.14 9.28 -5.70
CA LEU A 228 -13.83 10.36 -6.63
C LEU A 228 -14.54 11.68 -6.20
N PRO A 229 -13.92 12.84 -6.38
CA PRO A 229 -12.56 13.05 -6.93
C PRO A 229 -11.46 12.60 -5.97
N HIS A 230 -10.30 12.17 -6.53
CA HIS A 230 -9.16 11.72 -5.76
C HIS A 230 -7.94 12.59 -6.01
N TYR A 231 -7.35 13.12 -4.94
CA TYR A 231 -6.16 13.95 -5.00
C TYR A 231 -5.05 13.37 -4.15
N ASN A 232 -3.82 13.35 -4.69
CA ASN A 232 -2.64 12.95 -3.92
C ASN A 232 -2.05 14.10 -3.09
N ARG A 233 -2.44 15.35 -3.36
CA ARG A 233 -2.08 16.50 -2.52
C ARG A 233 -3.16 16.73 -1.47
N VAL A 234 -2.85 16.39 -0.23
CA VAL A 234 -3.80 16.41 0.90
C VAL A 234 -3.21 17.13 2.10
N ASP A 235 -4.08 17.69 2.93
CA ASP A 235 -3.76 18.28 4.23
C ASP A 235 -4.41 17.54 5.39
N LYS A 236 -5.15 16.46 5.09
CA LYS A 236 -5.82 15.61 6.08
C LYS A 236 -5.49 14.15 5.82
N LEU A 237 -5.24 13.41 6.91
CA LEU A 237 -5.03 11.95 6.88
C LEU A 237 -6.12 11.27 7.72
N TRP A 238 -6.63 10.16 7.20
CA TRP A 238 -7.57 9.31 7.92
C TRP A 238 -6.81 8.24 8.72
N GLY A 239 -7.30 7.89 9.91
CA GLY A 239 -6.69 6.84 10.73
C GLY A 239 -5.21 7.10 11.08
N SER A 240 -4.77 8.36 11.09
CA SER A 240 -3.38 8.74 11.36
C SER A 240 -3.23 9.35 12.75
N ILE A 241 -2.05 9.14 13.34
CA ILE A 241 -1.62 9.81 14.57
C ILE A 241 -0.53 10.80 14.21
N LEU A 242 -0.91 11.97 13.74
CA LEU A 242 0.01 13.08 13.47
C LEU A 242 0.33 13.86 14.75
N SER A 243 -0.67 13.97 15.64
CA SER A 243 -0.58 14.52 17.00
C SER A 243 -1.82 14.12 17.77
N VAL A 244 -1.82 14.32 19.11
CA VAL A 244 -2.92 13.95 20.03
C VAL A 244 -4.30 14.42 19.55
N ASP A 245 -4.36 15.54 18.82
CA ASP A 245 -5.62 16.19 18.44
C ASP A 245 -5.78 16.44 16.93
N LYS A 246 -4.88 15.94 16.05
CA LYS A 246 -4.88 16.42 14.66
C LYS A 246 -4.62 15.33 13.62
N ASP A 247 -5.61 15.10 12.81
CA ASP A 247 -5.53 14.40 11.53
C ASP A 247 -5.13 15.34 10.36
N ARG A 248 -4.72 16.59 10.65
CA ARG A 248 -4.36 17.61 9.67
C ARG A 248 -2.88 17.90 9.69
N LEU A 249 -2.32 17.98 8.48
CA LEU A 249 -0.97 18.45 8.21
C LEU A 249 -0.93 20.00 8.28
N GLU A 250 0.23 20.57 8.61
CA GLU A 250 0.43 22.02 8.60
C GLU A 250 0.28 22.63 7.21
N LYS A 251 0.56 21.82 6.17
CA LYS A 251 0.41 22.19 4.75
C LYS A 251 0.00 20.97 3.94
N LYS A 252 -0.48 21.21 2.71
CA LYS A 252 -0.73 20.11 1.76
C LYS A 252 0.58 19.43 1.38
N LEU A 253 0.60 18.11 1.46
CA LEU A 253 1.70 17.26 1.00
C LEU A 253 1.23 16.37 -0.14
N PHE A 254 2.14 16.00 -1.04
CA PHE A 254 1.90 14.94 -2.00
C PHE A 254 2.07 13.59 -1.30
N LEU A 255 0.97 12.87 -1.09
CA LEU A 255 0.94 11.58 -0.41
C LEU A 255 0.12 10.59 -1.25
N PRO A 256 0.78 9.73 -2.03
CA PRO A 256 0.10 8.69 -2.79
C PRO A 256 -0.69 7.77 -1.86
N ALA A 257 -1.90 7.44 -2.28
CA ALA A 257 -2.81 6.64 -1.48
C ALA A 257 -2.62 5.14 -1.72
N GLU A 258 -2.94 4.37 -0.68
CA GLU A 258 -3.05 2.92 -0.70
C GLU A 258 -4.45 2.48 -0.26
N CYS A 259 -5.00 1.50 -0.96
CA CYS A 259 -6.29 0.88 -0.71
C CYS A 259 -6.07 -0.55 -0.22
N ASP A 260 -6.24 -0.77 1.05
CA ASP A 260 -6.19 -2.10 1.65
C ASP A 260 -7.59 -2.73 1.71
N PHE A 261 -7.63 -4.04 1.59
CA PHE A 261 -8.86 -4.82 1.73
C PHE A 261 -8.56 -6.32 1.83
N LYS A 262 -9.55 -7.08 2.24
CA LYS A 262 -9.44 -8.52 2.46
C LYS A 262 -9.86 -9.33 1.25
N LEU A 263 -9.12 -10.39 0.91
CA LEU A 263 -9.58 -11.38 -0.07
C LEU A 263 -10.81 -12.15 0.45
N ARG A 264 -10.79 -12.55 1.73
CA ARG A 264 -11.92 -13.11 2.46
C ARG A 264 -12.53 -12.04 3.34
N GLU A 265 -13.82 -11.75 3.18
CA GLU A 265 -14.46 -10.56 3.76
C GLU A 265 -14.49 -10.56 5.30
N ALA A 266 -14.58 -11.75 5.93
CA ALA A 266 -14.91 -11.83 7.34
C ALA A 266 -13.79 -11.36 8.28
N ASN A 267 -12.55 -11.73 8.03
CA ASN A 267 -11.43 -11.45 8.95
C ASN A 267 -10.15 -11.04 8.21
N TRP A 268 -9.27 -10.30 8.88
CA TRP A 268 -7.91 -10.05 8.41
C TRP A 268 -7.04 -11.30 8.54
N PHE A 269 -7.08 -11.98 9.69
CA PHE A 269 -6.42 -13.27 9.90
C PHE A 269 -7.26 -14.41 9.34
N TYR A 270 -6.59 -15.52 9.03
CA TYR A 270 -7.25 -16.74 8.56
C TYR A 270 -8.32 -17.26 9.52
N SER A 271 -9.42 -17.75 8.98
CA SER A 271 -10.47 -18.49 9.66
C SER A 271 -10.85 -19.73 8.85
N ASP A 272 -11.16 -20.84 9.53
CA ASP A 272 -11.66 -22.08 8.89
C ASP A 272 -13.08 -21.89 8.32
N ASN A 273 -13.81 -20.87 8.81
CA ASN A 273 -15.24 -20.72 8.55
C ASN A 273 -15.57 -19.63 7.53
N ASP A 274 -14.59 -18.98 6.90
CA ASP A 274 -14.81 -17.80 6.05
C ASP A 274 -14.45 -17.98 4.56
N GLU A 275 -14.10 -19.20 4.13
CA GLU A 275 -13.73 -19.45 2.74
C GLU A 275 -14.81 -19.05 1.74
N HIS A 276 -16.09 -19.20 2.11
CA HIS A 276 -17.23 -18.81 1.30
C HIS A 276 -17.35 -17.30 1.07
N THR A 277 -16.63 -16.48 1.84
CA THR A 277 -16.59 -15.01 1.72
C THR A 277 -15.49 -14.52 0.77
N ARG A 278 -14.75 -15.45 0.14
CA ARG A 278 -13.68 -15.10 -0.81
C ARG A 278 -14.26 -14.36 -2.02
N LYS A 279 -13.67 -13.20 -2.30
CA LYS A 279 -14.07 -12.36 -3.43
C LYS A 279 -13.95 -13.10 -4.76
N SER A 280 -14.91 -12.88 -5.62
CA SER A 280 -14.91 -13.37 -7.00
C SER A 280 -13.84 -12.66 -7.84
N LEU A 281 -13.53 -13.21 -9.03
CA LEU A 281 -12.65 -12.55 -9.98
C LEU A 281 -13.20 -11.18 -10.38
N ASP A 282 -14.50 -11.08 -10.63
CA ASP A 282 -15.15 -9.82 -11.07
C ASP A 282 -15.08 -8.74 -9.98
N GLU A 283 -15.26 -9.12 -8.70
CA GLU A 283 -15.05 -8.19 -7.57
C GLU A 283 -13.62 -7.69 -7.50
N LEU A 284 -12.62 -8.56 -7.65
CA LEU A 284 -11.21 -8.17 -7.63
C LEU A 284 -10.86 -7.25 -8.81
N LEU A 285 -11.38 -7.53 -9.99
CA LEU A 285 -11.23 -6.68 -11.18
C LEU A 285 -11.87 -5.30 -10.93
N GLY A 286 -13.09 -5.27 -10.39
CA GLY A 286 -13.77 -4.04 -10.00
C GLY A 286 -12.94 -3.21 -9.02
N LEU A 287 -12.39 -3.84 -7.98
CA LEU A 287 -11.52 -3.18 -7.01
C LEU A 287 -10.22 -2.66 -7.63
N TYR A 288 -9.62 -3.40 -8.58
CA TYR A 288 -8.45 -2.92 -9.31
C TYR A 288 -8.75 -1.65 -10.13
N TYR A 289 -9.88 -1.63 -10.84
CA TYR A 289 -10.31 -0.42 -11.57
C TYR A 289 -10.65 0.74 -10.62
N MET A 290 -11.17 0.44 -9.43
CA MET A 290 -11.56 1.46 -8.44
C MET A 290 -10.43 1.89 -7.50
N SER A 291 -9.25 1.28 -7.58
CA SER A 291 -8.02 1.66 -6.85
C SER A 291 -6.92 2.10 -7.81
N VAL A 292 -6.24 1.17 -8.50
CA VAL A 292 -5.18 1.48 -9.47
C VAL A 292 -5.73 2.32 -10.62
N GLY A 293 -6.93 2.03 -11.09
CA GLY A 293 -7.63 2.81 -12.11
C GLY A 293 -8.11 4.18 -11.64
N ARG A 294 -7.84 4.55 -10.38
CA ARG A 294 -8.09 5.89 -9.79
C ARG A 294 -6.84 6.46 -9.13
N GLY A 295 -5.67 5.95 -9.52
CA GLY A 295 -4.38 6.51 -9.14
C GLY A 295 -3.87 6.17 -7.74
N ALA A 296 -4.38 5.09 -7.10
CA ALA A 296 -3.91 4.59 -5.81
C ALA A 296 -3.41 3.14 -5.91
N ASN A 297 -2.59 2.70 -4.96
CA ASN A 297 -2.14 1.32 -4.92
C ASN A 297 -3.23 0.38 -4.40
N PHE A 298 -3.24 -0.86 -4.92
CA PHE A 298 -4.11 -1.96 -4.55
C PHE A 298 -3.35 -2.90 -3.62
N LEU A 299 -3.78 -3.03 -2.37
CA LEU A 299 -3.16 -3.87 -1.35
C LEU A 299 -4.16 -4.91 -0.85
N ILE A 300 -4.02 -6.15 -1.32
CA ILE A 300 -4.92 -7.25 -0.96
C ILE A 300 -4.36 -8.08 0.19
N ASN A 301 -5.16 -8.27 1.23
CA ASN A 301 -4.82 -9.16 2.34
C ASN A 301 -5.18 -10.62 2.02
N ILE A 302 -4.21 -11.51 2.23
CA ILE A 302 -4.38 -12.96 2.14
C ILE A 302 -3.83 -13.56 3.43
N GLY A 303 -4.70 -14.09 4.28
CA GLY A 303 -4.31 -14.70 5.57
C GLY A 303 -3.75 -16.11 5.36
N PRO A 304 -2.46 -16.38 5.67
CA PRO A 304 -1.95 -17.76 5.73
C PRO A 304 -2.68 -18.57 6.80
N ASP A 305 -2.93 -19.86 6.52
CA ASP A 305 -3.62 -20.76 7.44
C ASP A 305 -2.74 -21.24 8.61
N ARG A 306 -3.29 -22.05 9.51
CA ARG A 306 -2.58 -22.53 10.71
C ARG A 306 -1.37 -23.41 10.40
N ARG A 307 -1.27 -23.97 9.20
CA ARG A 307 -0.06 -24.67 8.75
C ARG A 307 1.07 -23.70 8.43
N GLY A 308 0.74 -22.45 8.12
CA GLY A 308 1.66 -21.42 7.63
C GLY A 308 1.73 -21.37 6.11
N LEU A 309 0.68 -21.79 5.40
CA LEU A 309 0.57 -21.76 3.94
C LEU A 309 -0.60 -20.85 3.52
N LEU A 310 -0.48 -20.22 2.37
CA LEU A 310 -1.67 -19.65 1.74
C LEU A 310 -2.62 -20.77 1.31
N PRO A 311 -3.93 -20.69 1.65
CA PRO A 311 -4.90 -21.67 1.22
C PRO A 311 -4.92 -21.83 -0.29
N LYS A 312 -5.01 -23.08 -0.76
CA LYS A 312 -4.95 -23.40 -2.21
C LYS A 312 -5.95 -22.59 -3.02
N ALA A 313 -7.19 -22.50 -2.55
CA ALA A 313 -8.24 -21.78 -3.26
C ALA A 313 -8.03 -20.25 -3.30
N ASP A 314 -7.33 -19.69 -2.32
CA ASP A 314 -6.92 -18.28 -2.31
C ASP A 314 -5.76 -18.03 -3.29
N CYS A 315 -4.79 -18.97 -3.34
CA CYS A 315 -3.73 -18.94 -4.35
C CYS A 315 -4.30 -18.97 -5.78
N GLU A 316 -5.22 -19.90 -6.05
CA GLU A 316 -5.87 -20.04 -7.36
C GLU A 316 -6.58 -18.75 -7.76
N ARG A 317 -7.33 -18.11 -6.83
CA ARG A 317 -8.05 -16.86 -7.10
C ARG A 317 -7.11 -15.70 -7.40
N ILE A 318 -6.02 -15.54 -6.65
CA ILE A 318 -5.10 -14.41 -6.88
C ILE A 318 -4.28 -14.61 -8.17
N LEU A 319 -3.95 -15.85 -8.52
CA LEU A 319 -3.28 -16.17 -9.78
C LEU A 319 -4.22 -15.95 -10.98
N GLU A 320 -5.50 -16.33 -10.86
CA GLU A 320 -6.53 -16.04 -11.86
C GLU A 320 -6.68 -14.54 -12.11
N PHE A 321 -6.75 -13.75 -11.02
CA PHE A 321 -6.79 -12.29 -11.08
C PHE A 321 -5.57 -11.71 -11.80
N GLY A 322 -4.37 -12.10 -11.40
CA GLY A 322 -3.14 -11.60 -12.03
C GLY A 322 -3.05 -11.95 -13.51
N LYS A 323 -3.46 -13.17 -13.89
CA LYS A 323 -3.53 -13.61 -15.28
C LYS A 323 -4.50 -12.74 -16.09
N GLU A 324 -5.66 -12.43 -15.52
CA GLU A 324 -6.68 -11.63 -16.21
C GLU A 324 -6.25 -10.16 -16.36
N ILE A 325 -5.64 -9.54 -15.33
CA ILE A 325 -5.06 -8.19 -15.46
C ILE A 325 -4.00 -8.16 -16.57
N LYS A 326 -3.10 -9.15 -16.57
CA LYS A 326 -2.07 -9.24 -17.62
C LYS A 326 -2.69 -9.38 -19.01
N ARG A 327 -3.73 -10.22 -19.17
CA ARG A 327 -4.44 -10.40 -20.46
C ARG A 327 -5.07 -9.09 -20.93
N ARG A 328 -5.78 -8.37 -20.04
CA ARG A 328 -6.50 -7.14 -20.38
C ARG A 328 -5.57 -6.03 -20.89
N PHE A 329 -4.39 -5.92 -20.30
CA PHE A 329 -3.45 -4.81 -20.57
C PHE A 329 -2.18 -5.23 -21.33
N ALA A 330 -2.12 -6.44 -21.90
CA ALA A 330 -0.94 -6.92 -22.64
C ALA A 330 -0.73 -6.23 -23.98
N ASN A 331 -1.80 -5.92 -24.70
CA ASN A 331 -1.74 -5.53 -26.11
C ASN A 331 -2.46 -4.20 -26.37
N PRO A 332 -1.81 -3.06 -26.13
CA PRO A 332 -2.39 -1.77 -26.42
C PRO A 332 -2.59 -1.59 -27.93
N ILE A 333 -3.74 -1.02 -28.31
CA ILE A 333 -4.04 -0.63 -29.69
C ILE A 333 -3.19 0.59 -30.03
N LYS A 334 -2.43 0.52 -31.13
CA LYS A 334 -1.51 1.59 -31.53
C LYS A 334 -2.25 2.61 -32.42
N PRO A 335 -2.32 3.87 -32.03
CA PRO A 335 -2.80 4.95 -32.91
C PRO A 335 -1.72 5.29 -33.95
N VAL A 336 -2.15 5.90 -35.05
CA VAL A 336 -1.22 6.46 -36.06
C VAL A 336 -0.81 7.90 -35.71
N LYS A 337 -1.65 8.61 -34.92
CA LYS A 337 -1.36 9.97 -34.48
C LYS A 337 -1.91 10.23 -33.09
N ILE A 338 -1.15 10.95 -32.29
CA ILE A 338 -1.60 11.59 -31.04
C ILE A 338 -1.18 13.04 -31.12
N GLU A 339 -2.15 13.95 -31.04
CA GLU A 339 -1.93 15.40 -31.05
C GLU A 339 -2.53 16.03 -29.80
N LYS A 340 -1.79 16.93 -29.15
CA LYS A 340 -2.25 17.68 -27.98
C LYS A 340 -2.39 19.13 -28.39
N LYS A 341 -3.58 19.68 -28.28
CA LYS A 341 -3.87 21.06 -28.61
C LYS A 341 -4.81 21.64 -27.57
N ASP A 342 -4.40 22.78 -27.02
CA ASP A 342 -5.15 23.48 -25.97
C ASP A 342 -5.48 22.50 -24.80
N ASN A 343 -6.74 22.24 -24.54
CA ASN A 343 -7.24 21.33 -23.52
C ASN A 343 -7.64 19.95 -24.07
N THR A 344 -7.21 19.59 -25.28
CA THR A 344 -7.74 18.40 -25.99
C THR A 344 -6.60 17.52 -26.51
N VAL A 345 -6.73 16.19 -26.28
CA VAL A 345 -5.88 15.17 -26.88
C VAL A 345 -6.68 14.47 -27.98
N TYR A 346 -6.17 14.56 -29.23
CA TYR A 346 -6.72 13.89 -30.39
C TYR A 346 -5.93 12.62 -30.69
N ILE A 347 -6.61 11.50 -30.88
CA ILE A 347 -6.02 10.20 -31.14
C ILE A 347 -6.67 9.60 -32.38
N GLU A 348 -5.89 9.32 -33.42
CA GLU A 348 -6.37 8.83 -34.71
C GLU A 348 -5.82 7.42 -35.00
N PHE A 349 -6.65 6.58 -35.60
CA PHE A 349 -6.29 5.24 -36.06
C PHE A 349 -6.31 5.17 -37.61
N GLU A 350 -5.46 4.34 -38.18
CA GLU A 350 -5.40 4.11 -39.63
C GLU A 350 -6.75 3.59 -40.16
N LYS A 351 -7.37 2.70 -39.41
CA LYS A 351 -8.70 2.10 -39.67
C LYS A 351 -9.53 2.07 -38.40
N GLU A 352 -10.83 1.80 -38.56
CA GLU A 352 -11.69 1.58 -37.40
C GLU A 352 -11.16 0.46 -36.52
N VAL A 353 -11.18 0.68 -35.22
CA VAL A 353 -10.76 -0.25 -34.18
C VAL A 353 -11.89 -0.46 -33.17
N LEU A 354 -12.03 -1.68 -32.68
CA LEU A 354 -12.93 -2.00 -31.58
C LEU A 354 -12.17 -1.85 -30.26
N LEU A 355 -12.61 -0.93 -29.41
CA LEU A 355 -12.03 -0.70 -28.08
C LEU A 355 -13.11 -0.43 -27.04
N ASN A 356 -12.75 -0.60 -25.77
CA ASN A 356 -13.64 -0.34 -24.63
C ASN A 356 -12.90 0.28 -23.43
N THR A 357 -11.59 0.52 -23.53
CA THR A 357 -10.80 1.01 -22.39
C THR A 357 -9.73 1.99 -22.85
N VAL A 358 -9.67 3.12 -22.17
CA VAL A 358 -8.60 4.10 -22.29
C VAL A 358 -7.90 4.25 -20.94
N VAL A 359 -6.57 4.12 -20.92
CA VAL A 359 -5.74 4.38 -19.74
C VAL A 359 -5.01 5.69 -19.93
N ILE A 360 -5.17 6.61 -19.00
CA ILE A 360 -4.60 7.95 -19.06
C ILE A 360 -3.68 8.15 -17.85
N LYS A 361 -2.54 8.83 -18.06
CA LYS A 361 -1.64 9.29 -17.00
C LYS A 361 -1.38 10.78 -17.15
N GLU A 362 -1.34 11.50 -16.02
CA GLU A 362 -0.99 12.93 -16.01
C GLU A 362 0.38 13.19 -15.36
N ASP A 363 0.89 14.40 -15.58
CA ASP A 363 2.10 14.90 -14.92
C ASP A 363 1.81 15.22 -13.46
N LEU A 364 2.49 14.52 -12.56
CA LEU A 364 2.33 14.66 -11.11
C LEU A 364 3.19 15.80 -10.51
N ASP A 365 4.09 16.43 -11.30
CA ASP A 365 4.92 17.53 -10.83
C ASP A 365 4.19 18.86 -10.81
N THR A 366 3.06 18.96 -11.52
CA THR A 366 2.22 20.15 -11.54
C THR A 366 1.30 20.23 -10.32
N GLU A 367 1.00 21.46 -9.88
CA GLU A 367 -0.05 21.69 -8.86
C GLU A 367 -1.45 21.69 -9.47
N ASN A 368 -1.54 21.99 -10.77
CA ASN A 368 -2.79 21.97 -11.52
C ASN A 368 -3.12 20.52 -11.89
N VAL A 369 -4.12 19.94 -11.27
CA VAL A 369 -4.58 18.59 -11.56
C VAL A 369 -5.79 18.61 -12.49
N VAL A 370 -5.89 17.60 -13.35
CA VAL A 370 -7.11 17.34 -14.10
C VAL A 370 -8.16 16.81 -13.15
N ASP A 371 -9.26 17.51 -12.96
CA ASP A 371 -10.35 17.14 -12.06
C ASP A 371 -11.72 17.06 -12.75
N ASP A 372 -11.73 17.26 -14.05
CA ASP A 372 -12.88 17.01 -14.93
C ASP A 372 -12.42 16.73 -16.36
N PHE A 373 -12.88 15.62 -16.94
CA PHE A 373 -12.57 15.27 -18.31
C PHE A 373 -13.65 14.38 -18.93
N LYS A 374 -13.68 14.35 -20.26
CA LYS A 374 -14.52 13.43 -21.00
C LYS A 374 -13.79 12.76 -22.15
N ILE A 375 -14.26 11.58 -22.56
CA ILE A 375 -13.77 10.85 -23.70
C ILE A 375 -14.89 10.77 -24.74
N THR A 376 -14.61 11.23 -25.95
CA THR A 376 -15.52 11.20 -27.11
C THR A 376 -14.95 10.25 -28.14
N ALA A 377 -15.74 9.37 -28.69
CA ALA A 377 -15.30 8.34 -29.64
C ALA A 377 -15.48 8.73 -31.11
N ASP A 378 -16.22 9.76 -31.41
CA ASP A 378 -16.44 10.27 -32.77
C ASP A 378 -16.75 11.75 -32.69
N LYS A 379 -15.90 12.57 -33.32
CA LYS A 379 -16.07 14.02 -33.27
C LYS A 379 -17.21 14.50 -34.15
N TYR A 380 -17.53 13.79 -35.22
CA TYR A 380 -18.57 14.19 -36.14
C TYR A 380 -19.95 14.05 -35.50
N TYR A 381 -20.21 12.90 -34.84
CA TYR A 381 -21.44 12.64 -34.10
C TYR A 381 -21.37 13.04 -32.62
N ASN A 382 -20.18 13.42 -32.13
CA ASN A 382 -19.94 13.85 -30.76
C ASN A 382 -20.42 12.83 -29.71
N ILE A 383 -20.00 11.56 -29.90
CA ILE A 383 -20.40 10.45 -29.04
C ILE A 383 -19.51 10.41 -27.80
N ASP A 384 -20.00 10.98 -26.71
CA ASP A 384 -19.30 10.91 -25.42
C ASP A 384 -19.48 9.50 -24.82
N VAL A 385 -18.37 8.79 -24.56
CA VAL A 385 -18.36 7.42 -24.05
C VAL A 385 -17.96 7.33 -22.58
N TYR A 386 -17.31 8.35 -22.04
CA TYR A 386 -16.88 8.38 -20.65
C TYR A 386 -16.78 9.79 -20.10
N TYR A 387 -17.18 9.96 -18.84
CA TYR A 387 -16.97 11.17 -18.04
C TYR A 387 -16.17 10.83 -16.81
N GLY A 388 -15.03 11.49 -16.63
CA GLY A 388 -14.11 11.27 -15.50
C GLY A 388 -13.95 12.50 -14.62
N LYS A 389 -13.43 12.27 -13.44
CA LYS A 389 -13.05 13.33 -12.50
C LYS A 389 -11.53 13.49 -12.50
N THR A 390 -10.82 12.89 -11.60
CA THR A 390 -9.35 13.00 -11.51
C THR A 390 -8.66 11.93 -12.34
N ILE A 391 -7.50 12.25 -12.89
CA ILE A 391 -6.63 11.31 -13.60
C ILE A 391 -5.53 10.79 -12.68
N GLY A 392 -4.69 11.67 -12.13
CA GLY A 392 -3.59 11.31 -11.26
C GLY A 392 -2.54 10.42 -11.93
N HIS A 393 -1.94 9.51 -11.16
CA HIS A 393 -0.95 8.58 -11.68
C HIS A 393 -1.49 7.69 -12.80
N LYS A 394 -2.75 7.26 -12.69
CA LYS A 394 -3.42 6.40 -13.68
C LYS A 394 -4.94 6.51 -13.55
N ALA A 395 -5.61 6.77 -14.65
CA ALA A 395 -7.06 6.59 -14.77
C ALA A 395 -7.35 5.47 -15.77
N ILE A 396 -8.10 4.45 -15.37
CA ILE A 396 -8.60 3.39 -16.25
C ILE A 396 -10.07 3.69 -16.55
N CYS A 397 -10.35 4.09 -17.79
CA CYS A 397 -11.67 4.50 -18.26
C CYS A 397 -12.26 3.39 -19.10
N GLU A 398 -13.16 2.59 -18.52
CA GLU A 398 -13.85 1.50 -19.20
C GLU A 398 -15.26 1.94 -19.61
N PHE A 399 -15.68 1.59 -20.82
CA PHE A 399 -16.98 1.93 -21.42
C PHE A 399 -17.45 0.81 -22.36
N PRO A 400 -18.71 0.80 -22.80
CA PRO A 400 -19.18 -0.17 -23.78
C PRO A 400 -18.32 -0.21 -25.04
N HIS A 401 -18.16 -1.38 -25.65
CA HIS A 401 -17.39 -1.54 -26.87
C HIS A 401 -17.91 -0.62 -27.98
N ILE A 402 -16.97 0.09 -28.60
CA ILE A 402 -17.27 0.97 -29.73
C ILE A 402 -16.27 0.75 -30.87
N MET A 403 -16.78 0.75 -32.11
CA MET A 403 -15.96 0.84 -33.31
C MET A 403 -15.73 2.31 -33.63
N THR A 404 -14.47 2.73 -33.70
CA THR A 404 -14.16 4.11 -34.01
C THR A 404 -12.82 4.26 -34.73
N LYS A 405 -12.65 5.36 -35.45
CA LYS A 405 -11.41 5.78 -36.09
C LYS A 405 -10.67 6.86 -35.32
N GLU A 406 -11.31 7.41 -34.29
CA GLU A 406 -10.71 8.44 -33.44
C GLU A 406 -11.22 8.39 -32.00
N ILE A 407 -10.36 8.82 -31.07
CA ILE A 407 -10.71 9.11 -29.68
C ILE A 407 -10.26 10.54 -29.37
N ILE A 408 -11.12 11.27 -28.68
CA ILE A 408 -10.86 12.65 -28.25
C ILE A 408 -11.01 12.69 -26.74
N ILE A 409 -9.98 13.22 -26.04
CA ILE A 409 -10.02 13.44 -24.59
C ILE A 409 -10.02 14.93 -24.37
N THR A 410 -11.11 15.47 -23.82
CA THR A 410 -11.25 16.88 -23.48
C THR A 410 -11.11 17.04 -21.97
N LEU A 411 -10.23 17.96 -21.54
CA LEU A 411 -9.85 18.19 -20.14
C LEU A 411 -10.32 19.58 -19.70
N ASN A 412 -10.39 19.79 -18.40
CA ASN A 412 -10.51 21.13 -17.82
C ASN A 412 -9.16 21.86 -17.67
N GLN A 413 -8.04 21.22 -18.07
CA GLN A 413 -6.66 21.72 -18.00
C GLN A 413 -5.98 21.61 -19.38
N ASP A 414 -4.75 22.12 -19.50
CA ASP A 414 -3.93 22.00 -20.72
C ASP A 414 -3.61 20.50 -21.00
N ALA A 415 -3.82 20.07 -22.23
CA ALA A 415 -3.56 18.69 -22.67
C ALA A 415 -2.10 18.27 -22.56
N LYS A 416 -1.16 19.21 -22.42
CA LYS A 416 0.24 18.90 -22.15
C LYS A 416 0.46 18.18 -20.82
N GLN A 417 -0.47 18.33 -19.87
CA GLN A 417 -0.43 17.60 -18.61
C GLN A 417 -0.58 16.08 -18.78
N ILE A 418 -1.19 15.63 -19.86
CA ILE A 418 -1.28 14.19 -20.13
C ILE A 418 0.09 13.68 -20.57
N THR A 419 0.68 12.77 -19.80
CA THR A 419 1.99 12.17 -20.09
C THR A 419 1.88 10.93 -20.95
N ASN A 420 0.81 10.13 -20.79
CA ASN A 420 0.60 8.91 -21.54
C ASN A 420 -0.88 8.59 -21.75
N VAL A 421 -1.19 7.98 -22.92
CA VAL A 421 -2.51 7.41 -23.23
C VAL A 421 -2.30 6.06 -23.87
N LEU A 422 -2.97 5.03 -23.32
CA LEU A 422 -2.98 3.68 -23.87
C LEU A 422 -4.45 3.25 -24.10
N LEU A 423 -4.68 2.50 -25.17
CA LEU A 423 -6.02 2.11 -25.59
C LEU A 423 -6.10 0.58 -25.70
N TYR A 424 -7.22 -0.01 -25.27
CA TYR A 424 -7.35 -1.45 -25.21
C TYR A 424 -8.74 -1.93 -25.62
N ASN A 425 -8.77 -3.19 -26.11
CA ASN A 425 -9.95 -4.02 -26.08
C ASN A 425 -9.73 -5.09 -25.01
N THR A 426 -10.29 -4.89 -23.84
CA THR A 426 -10.08 -5.77 -22.68
C THR A 426 -10.86 -7.06 -22.71
N SER A 427 -11.73 -7.27 -23.71
CA SER A 427 -12.50 -8.52 -23.89
C SER A 427 -11.77 -9.56 -24.74
N LYS A 428 -10.67 -9.22 -25.39
CA LYS A 428 -9.89 -10.12 -26.27
C LYS A 428 -8.62 -10.60 -25.60
#